data_214ea6e9422af12fd666709c76aee756
#
_entry.id   214ea6e9422af12fd666709c76aee756
#
_cell.length_a   1.000
_cell.length_b   1.000
_cell.length_c   1.000
_cell.angle_alpha   90.00
_cell.angle_beta   90.00
_cell.angle_gamma   90.00
#
_symmetry.space_group_name_H-M   'P 1'
#
loop_
_entity.id
_entity.type
_entity.pdbx_description
1 polymer ?
#
loop_
_entity_poly.entity_id
_entity_poly.type
_entity_poly.pdbx_seq_one_letter_code
_entity_poly.pdbx_strand_id
1 'polypeptide(L)'
;GGFDSAFFDMMGFATAIDSLAAIRRTVYDDKSLTMAGLVAALRDDFVGHEAVRELLCAAPRYGNNDMYADGIGREMERAAQEFSRRYARELGVMMDVRSISVTANVPFGKVLGASANGRRAGMPVSDGTSASQGADSHGPAAVLLSNFNTKNYDNKEREGRLLNIKFTPRSVAGEEGTRRLMAFLRSFCDLRLW
;
A
#
# COMPACT_ATOMS: atom_id res chain seq x y z
N GLY A 1 15.51 -26.75 20.57
CA GLY A 1 15.23 -26.26 19.26
C GLY A 1 15.01 -24.76 19.29
N GLY A 2 15.91 -23.99 18.71
CA GLY A 2 15.74 -22.56 18.51
C GLY A 2 14.82 -22.29 17.31
N PHE A 3 14.20 -21.12 17.27
CA PHE A 3 13.51 -20.65 16.07
C PHE A 3 14.58 -20.16 15.08
N ASP A 4 14.70 -20.82 13.95
CA ASP A 4 15.69 -20.50 12.91
C ASP A 4 15.16 -19.48 11.90
N SER A 5 13.93 -18.97 12.11
CA SER A 5 13.29 -17.99 11.23
C SER A 5 12.47 -16.94 12.00
N ALA A 6 12.49 -15.72 11.50
CA ALA A 6 11.67 -14.61 11.96
C ALA A 6 10.91 -13.98 10.79
N PHE A 7 9.75 -13.40 11.06
CA PHE A 7 8.95 -12.68 10.06
C PHE A 7 8.77 -11.24 10.49
N PHE A 8 8.86 -10.35 9.53
CA PHE A 8 8.56 -8.95 9.69
C PHE A 8 7.37 -8.59 8.80
N ASP A 9 6.22 -8.34 9.41
CA ASP A 9 4.99 -8.01 8.68
C ASP A 9 4.83 -6.49 8.56
N MET A 10 4.77 -5.99 7.32
CA MET A 10 4.47 -4.59 7.02
C MET A 10 2.95 -4.37 7.00
N MET A 11 2.45 -3.58 7.94
CA MET A 11 1.04 -3.18 8.01
C MET A 11 0.86 -1.78 7.43
N GLY A 12 -0.18 -1.59 6.61
CA GLY A 12 -0.50 -0.28 6.05
C GLY A 12 0.40 0.15 4.90
N PHE A 13 0.89 -0.79 4.09
CA PHE A 13 1.81 -0.54 2.97
C PHE A 13 1.30 0.56 2.03
N ALA A 14 0.08 0.42 1.48
CA ALA A 14 -0.50 1.45 0.61
C ALA A 14 -0.78 2.76 1.35
N THR A 15 -1.17 2.72 2.64
CA THR A 15 -1.35 3.94 3.44
C THR A 15 -0.05 4.75 3.53
N ALA A 16 1.09 4.07 3.71
CA ALA A 16 2.40 4.71 3.76
C ALA A 16 2.82 5.26 2.38
N ILE A 17 2.65 4.49 1.31
CA ILE A 17 2.93 4.95 -0.06
C ILE A 17 2.13 6.21 -0.39
N ASP A 18 0.81 6.16 -0.20
CA ASP A 18 -0.09 7.27 -0.49
C ASP A 18 0.25 8.50 0.34
N SER A 19 0.65 8.31 1.61
CA SER A 19 1.06 9.41 2.49
C SER A 19 2.36 10.06 2.00
N LEU A 20 3.35 9.27 1.64
CA LEU A 20 4.63 9.77 1.10
C LEU A 20 4.43 10.45 -0.25
N ALA A 21 3.60 9.88 -1.13
CA ALA A 21 3.24 10.47 -2.41
C ALA A 21 2.54 11.84 -2.22
N ALA A 22 1.59 11.92 -1.31
CA ALA A 22 0.88 13.16 -1.01
C ALA A 22 1.82 14.22 -0.42
N ILE A 23 2.70 13.86 0.52
CA ILE A 23 3.71 14.77 1.07
C ILE A 23 4.64 15.27 -0.03
N ARG A 24 5.21 14.35 -0.82
CA ARG A 24 6.10 14.71 -1.93
C ARG A 24 5.42 15.66 -2.89
N ARG A 25 4.20 15.33 -3.32
CA ARG A 25 3.43 16.13 -4.29
C ARG A 25 3.11 17.51 -3.76
N THR A 26 2.49 17.59 -2.59
CA THR A 26 1.92 18.85 -2.09
C THR A 26 2.95 19.76 -1.42
N VAL A 27 3.93 19.19 -0.70
CA VAL A 27 4.92 19.99 0.06
C VAL A 27 6.16 20.29 -0.77
N TYR A 28 6.68 19.31 -1.53
CA TYR A 28 7.97 19.46 -2.18
C TYR A 28 7.86 19.83 -3.66
N ASP A 29 7.00 19.16 -4.44
CA ASP A 29 6.91 19.40 -5.88
C ASP A 29 6.07 20.65 -6.17
N ASP A 30 4.80 20.64 -5.78
CA ASP A 30 3.84 21.74 -6.06
C ASP A 30 3.96 22.91 -5.09
N LYS A 31 4.54 22.67 -3.90
CA LYS A 31 4.69 23.66 -2.81
C LYS A 31 3.36 24.34 -2.44
N SER A 32 2.25 23.62 -2.63
CA SER A 32 0.89 24.07 -2.34
C SER A 32 0.54 23.97 -0.84
N LEU A 33 1.35 23.23 -0.06
CA LEU A 33 1.19 23.05 1.37
C LEU A 33 2.55 23.14 2.05
N THR A 34 2.62 23.81 3.21
CA THR A 34 3.82 23.79 4.03
C THR A 34 3.83 22.56 4.95
N MET A 35 5.02 22.08 5.32
CA MET A 35 5.12 20.99 6.29
C MET A 35 4.45 21.35 7.63
N ALA A 36 4.58 22.59 8.09
CA ALA A 36 3.90 23.07 9.31
C ALA A 36 2.38 23.00 9.19
N GLY A 37 1.82 23.42 8.03
CA GLY A 37 0.39 23.33 7.74
C GLY A 37 -0.11 21.88 7.68
N LEU A 38 0.68 20.99 7.08
CA LEU A 38 0.37 19.56 7.08
C LEU A 38 0.32 19.00 8.51
N VAL A 39 1.34 19.27 9.32
CA VAL A 39 1.41 18.78 10.69
C VAL A 39 0.24 19.31 11.53
N ALA A 40 -0.15 20.58 11.37
CA ALA A 40 -1.32 21.15 12.04
C ALA A 40 -2.60 20.39 11.64
N ALA A 41 -2.83 20.21 10.34
CA ALA A 41 -4.00 19.49 9.84
C ALA A 41 -4.08 18.03 10.35
N LEU A 42 -2.94 17.34 10.44
CA LEU A 42 -2.88 15.98 10.97
C LEU A 42 -3.17 15.91 12.47
N ARG A 43 -2.67 16.88 13.27
CA ARG A 43 -2.94 16.97 14.71
C ARG A 43 -4.41 17.18 15.01
N ASP A 44 -5.06 17.98 14.19
CA ASP A 44 -6.49 18.33 14.33
C ASP A 44 -7.42 17.30 13.65
N ASP A 45 -6.89 16.13 13.21
CA ASP A 45 -7.63 15.11 12.46
C ASP A 45 -8.41 15.71 11.27
N PHE A 46 -7.82 16.71 10.64
CA PHE A 46 -8.41 17.51 9.55
C PHE A 46 -9.66 18.31 9.90
N VAL A 47 -10.02 18.45 11.18
CA VAL A 47 -11.13 19.32 11.59
C VAL A 47 -10.72 20.78 11.37
N GLY A 48 -11.51 21.49 10.54
CA GLY A 48 -11.17 22.85 10.12
C GLY A 48 -10.06 22.93 9.05
N HIS A 49 -9.61 21.78 8.53
CA HIS A 49 -8.58 21.66 7.48
C HIS A 49 -9.05 20.80 6.31
N GLU A 50 -10.35 20.84 5.99
CA GLU A 50 -10.97 19.99 4.96
C GLU A 50 -10.33 20.20 3.59
N ALA A 51 -10.00 21.43 3.22
CA ALA A 51 -9.32 21.73 1.96
C ALA A 51 -7.92 21.10 1.89
N VAL A 52 -7.19 21.05 3.01
CA VAL A 52 -5.90 20.33 3.07
C VAL A 52 -6.11 18.84 2.87
N ARG A 53 -7.12 18.26 3.50
CA ARG A 53 -7.45 16.84 3.33
C ARG A 53 -7.82 16.52 1.88
N GLU A 54 -8.62 17.35 1.22
CA GLU A 54 -8.98 17.20 -0.20
C GLU A 54 -7.74 17.26 -1.10
N LEU A 55 -6.85 18.23 -0.86
CA LEU A 55 -5.58 18.35 -1.58
C LEU A 55 -4.73 17.09 -1.46
N LEU A 56 -4.60 16.53 -0.25
CA LEU A 56 -3.85 15.30 0.00
C LEU A 56 -4.53 14.08 -0.66
N CYS A 57 -5.86 14.03 -0.64
CA CYS A 57 -6.64 12.98 -1.29
C CYS A 57 -6.52 12.99 -2.81
N ALA A 58 -6.25 14.13 -3.42
CA ALA A 58 -6.09 14.30 -4.87
C ALA A 58 -4.69 13.92 -5.38
N ALA A 59 -3.72 13.67 -4.48
CA ALA A 59 -2.38 13.26 -4.86
C ALA A 59 -2.38 11.86 -5.51
N PRO A 60 -1.35 11.52 -6.31
CA PRO A 60 -1.19 10.18 -6.87
C PRO A 60 -1.24 9.08 -5.81
N ARG A 61 -1.94 7.97 -6.11
CA ARG A 61 -2.17 6.87 -5.17
C ARG A 61 -1.83 5.52 -5.75
N TYR A 62 -1.30 4.68 -4.89
CA TYR A 62 -1.08 3.27 -5.16
C TYR A 62 -2.38 2.54 -5.53
N GLY A 63 -2.30 1.60 -6.46
CA GLY A 63 -3.44 0.85 -6.98
C GLY A 63 -4.02 1.41 -8.28
N ASN A 64 -3.41 2.45 -8.86
CA ASN A 64 -3.85 3.11 -10.09
C ASN A 64 -2.84 2.99 -11.25
N ASN A 65 -1.81 2.14 -11.13
CA ASN A 65 -0.72 2.00 -12.09
C ASN A 65 -0.01 3.36 -12.35
N ASP A 66 0.21 4.11 -11.30
CA ASP A 66 0.89 5.40 -11.35
C ASP A 66 2.29 5.28 -10.76
N MET A 67 3.31 5.42 -11.62
CA MET A 67 4.71 5.28 -11.22
C MET A 67 5.17 6.32 -10.21
N TYR A 68 4.44 7.42 -10.03
CA TYR A 68 4.73 8.39 -8.98
C TYR A 68 4.54 7.77 -7.59
N ALA A 69 3.43 7.06 -7.37
CA ALA A 69 3.14 6.34 -6.14
C ALA A 69 3.84 4.96 -6.11
N ASP A 70 3.73 4.18 -7.20
CA ASP A 70 4.29 2.83 -7.28
C ASP A 70 5.82 2.82 -7.13
N GLY A 71 6.51 3.87 -7.62
CA GLY A 71 7.95 4.05 -7.43
C GLY A 71 8.35 4.18 -5.96
N ILE A 72 7.57 4.91 -5.17
CA ILE A 72 7.77 5.01 -3.71
C ILE A 72 7.60 3.63 -3.07
N GLY A 73 6.55 2.90 -3.45
CA GLY A 73 6.32 1.53 -2.95
C GLY A 73 7.46 0.58 -3.27
N ARG A 74 8.03 0.67 -4.47
CA ARG A 74 9.20 -0.12 -4.87
C ARG A 74 10.43 0.18 -4.01
N GLU A 75 10.67 1.45 -3.71
CA GLU A 75 11.79 1.85 -2.83
C GLU A 75 11.58 1.36 -1.40
N MET A 76 10.35 1.46 -0.88
CA MET A 76 10.00 0.95 0.45
C MET A 76 10.21 -0.57 0.54
N GLU A 77 9.75 -1.31 -0.46
CA GLU A 77 9.94 -2.77 -0.53
C GLU A 77 11.42 -3.15 -0.54
N ARG A 78 12.21 -2.47 -1.39
CA ARG A 78 13.66 -2.69 -1.47
C ARG A 78 14.35 -2.41 -0.14
N ALA A 79 14.02 -1.29 0.50
CA ALA A 79 14.60 -0.92 1.79
C ALA A 79 14.25 -1.93 2.89
N ALA A 80 13.00 -2.40 2.95
CA ALA A 80 12.56 -3.40 3.91
C ALA A 80 13.30 -4.73 3.73
N GLN A 81 13.48 -5.19 2.49
CA GLN A 81 14.21 -6.41 2.18
C GLN A 81 15.71 -6.28 2.48
N GLU A 82 16.33 -5.16 2.16
CA GLU A 82 17.72 -4.90 2.49
C GLU A 82 17.96 -4.91 4.00
N PHE A 83 17.06 -4.27 4.74
CA PHE A 83 17.04 -4.31 6.20
C PHE A 83 16.92 -5.76 6.71
N SER A 84 15.95 -6.52 6.21
CA SER A 84 15.74 -7.92 6.58
C SER A 84 16.99 -8.78 6.35
N ARG A 85 17.61 -8.67 5.17
CA ARG A 85 18.84 -9.40 4.83
C ARG A 85 20.03 -9.05 5.73
N ARG A 86 20.13 -7.77 6.09
CA ARG A 86 21.19 -7.32 7.00
C ARG A 86 21.03 -7.95 8.37
N TYR A 87 19.85 -7.88 8.97
CA TYR A 87 19.60 -8.45 10.28
C TYR A 87 19.62 -9.99 10.28
N ALA A 88 19.16 -10.63 9.22
CA ALA A 88 19.27 -12.07 9.04
C ALA A 88 20.73 -12.55 9.17
N ARG A 89 21.66 -11.83 8.53
CA ARG A 89 23.11 -12.13 8.64
C ARG A 89 23.67 -11.84 10.03
N GLU A 90 23.29 -10.71 10.64
CA GLU A 90 23.79 -10.33 11.96
C GLU A 90 23.31 -11.29 13.06
N LEU A 91 22.10 -11.80 12.96
CA LEU A 91 21.48 -12.67 13.95
C LEU A 91 21.65 -14.17 13.64
N GLY A 92 22.13 -14.54 12.46
CA GLY A 92 22.28 -15.94 12.04
C GLY A 92 20.94 -16.68 11.89
N VAL A 93 19.85 -15.95 11.54
CA VAL A 93 18.49 -16.51 11.35
C VAL A 93 17.98 -16.20 9.95
N MET A 94 17.05 -17.01 9.47
CA MET A 94 16.25 -16.60 8.30
C MET A 94 15.28 -15.47 8.71
N MET A 95 15.27 -14.38 7.96
CA MET A 95 14.33 -13.29 8.18
C MET A 95 13.63 -12.95 6.87
N ASP A 96 12.31 -12.87 6.90
CA ASP A 96 11.47 -12.61 5.74
C ASP A 96 10.60 -11.39 5.99
N VAL A 97 10.38 -10.58 4.96
CA VAL A 97 9.46 -9.43 4.98
C VAL A 97 8.18 -9.82 4.27
N ARG A 98 7.07 -9.56 4.91
CA ARG A 98 5.74 -9.89 4.40
C ARG A 98 4.84 -8.66 4.43
N SER A 99 3.90 -8.62 3.52
CA SER A 99 2.82 -7.63 3.51
C SER A 99 1.49 -8.37 3.67
N ILE A 100 1.29 -8.91 4.86
CA ILE A 100 0.10 -9.71 5.23
C ILE A 100 -0.44 -9.14 6.53
N SER A 101 -1.63 -8.55 6.50
CA SER A 101 -2.25 -7.96 7.69
C SER A 101 -3.35 -8.83 8.30
N VAL A 102 -3.91 -9.79 7.56
CA VAL A 102 -5.09 -10.56 7.96
C VAL A 102 -6.22 -9.61 8.37
N THR A 103 -6.37 -9.31 9.65
CA THR A 103 -7.31 -8.30 10.18
C THR A 103 -6.61 -7.23 11.02
N ALA A 104 -5.28 -7.31 11.16
CA ALA A 104 -4.51 -6.40 12.00
C ALA A 104 -4.53 -4.95 11.54
N ASN A 105 -4.80 -4.70 10.25
CA ASN A 105 -4.97 -3.35 9.70
C ASN A 105 -6.06 -2.54 10.44
N VAL A 106 -7.06 -3.19 11.03
CA VAL A 106 -8.13 -2.54 11.80
C VAL A 106 -7.64 -2.10 13.17
N PRO A 107 -7.15 -2.97 14.08
CA PRO A 107 -6.65 -2.55 15.39
C PRO A 107 -5.44 -1.62 15.31
N PHE A 108 -4.53 -1.78 14.33
CA PHE A 108 -3.44 -0.83 14.12
C PHE A 108 -3.97 0.55 13.73
N GLY A 109 -4.98 0.61 12.83
CA GLY A 109 -5.60 1.87 12.46
C GLY A 109 -6.24 2.60 13.65
N LYS A 110 -6.83 1.86 14.59
CA LYS A 110 -7.50 2.43 15.78
C LYS A 110 -6.57 3.23 16.68
N VAL A 111 -5.30 2.87 16.77
CA VAL A 111 -4.33 3.55 17.63
C VAL A 111 -3.51 4.60 16.91
N LEU A 112 -3.64 4.71 15.58
CA LEU A 112 -2.91 5.68 14.78
C LEU A 112 -3.72 6.95 14.57
N GLY A 113 -3.05 8.11 14.70
CA GLY A 113 -3.57 9.42 14.31
C GLY A 113 -3.87 9.52 12.82
N ALA A 114 -4.30 10.69 12.37
CA ALA A 114 -4.51 10.98 10.95
C ALA A 114 -3.22 10.80 10.15
N SER A 115 -3.33 10.46 8.87
CA SER A 115 -2.19 10.27 7.98
C SER A 115 -2.31 11.10 6.70
N ALA A 116 -1.15 11.43 6.10
CA ALA A 116 -1.06 12.38 4.99
C ALA A 116 -1.74 11.93 3.69
N ASN A 117 -2.23 10.69 3.61
CA ASN A 117 -3.08 10.23 2.52
C ASN A 117 -4.56 10.65 2.70
N GLY A 118 -4.89 11.48 3.70
CA GLY A 118 -6.24 11.92 4.02
C GLY A 118 -7.04 10.94 4.90
N ARG A 119 -6.41 9.88 5.44
CA ARG A 119 -7.03 8.96 6.41
C ARG A 119 -7.19 9.67 7.75
N ARG A 120 -8.39 9.64 8.33
CA ARG A 120 -8.66 10.18 9.66
C ARG A 120 -8.11 9.26 10.75
N ALA A 121 -7.92 9.82 11.93
CA ALA A 121 -7.53 9.07 13.13
C ALA A 121 -8.51 7.92 13.40
N GLY A 122 -7.99 6.79 13.88
CA GLY A 122 -8.80 5.62 14.23
C GLY A 122 -9.33 4.80 13.05
N MET A 123 -9.25 5.28 11.83
CA MET A 123 -9.67 4.52 10.65
C MET A 123 -8.66 3.43 10.32
N PRO A 124 -9.09 2.27 9.76
CA PRO A 124 -8.17 1.21 9.36
C PRO A 124 -7.09 1.72 8.41
N VAL A 125 -5.88 1.17 8.52
CA VAL A 125 -4.83 1.30 7.50
C VAL A 125 -5.09 0.31 6.35
N SER A 126 -4.34 0.41 5.26
CA SER A 126 -4.47 -0.51 4.12
C SER A 126 -4.13 -1.96 4.52
N ASP A 127 -4.78 -2.90 3.88
CA ASP A 127 -4.65 -4.33 4.14
C ASP A 127 -3.65 -4.98 3.18
N GLY A 128 -2.60 -5.59 3.70
CA GLY A 128 -1.57 -6.24 2.91
C GLY A 128 -0.99 -5.31 1.83
N THR A 129 -0.96 -5.78 0.60
CA THR A 129 -0.60 -5.00 -0.59
C THR A 129 -1.81 -4.44 -1.35
N SER A 130 -2.99 -4.45 -0.74
CA SER A 130 -4.19 -3.86 -1.32
C SER A 130 -4.10 -2.33 -1.29
N ALA A 131 -4.73 -1.67 -2.25
CA ALA A 131 -4.85 -0.21 -2.24
C ALA A 131 -5.55 0.29 -0.97
N SER A 132 -5.26 1.52 -0.57
CA SER A 132 -6.05 2.20 0.47
C SER A 132 -7.53 2.22 0.06
N GLN A 133 -8.45 2.06 1.02
CA GLN A 133 -9.87 1.95 0.71
C GLN A 133 -10.37 3.14 -0.11
N GLY A 134 -10.95 2.85 -1.28
CA GLY A 134 -11.47 3.85 -2.22
C GLY A 134 -10.40 4.61 -3.01
N ALA A 135 -9.13 4.19 -2.95
CA ALA A 135 -8.04 4.79 -3.72
C ALA A 135 -7.90 4.22 -5.14
N ASP A 136 -8.33 3.00 -5.37
CA ASP A 136 -8.22 2.21 -6.60
C ASP A 136 -9.28 2.59 -7.66
N SER A 137 -9.20 3.84 -8.14
CA SER A 137 -10.19 4.40 -9.06
C SER A 137 -10.05 3.95 -10.52
N HIS A 138 -8.88 3.40 -10.91
CA HIS A 138 -8.58 2.98 -12.28
C HIS A 138 -8.89 1.50 -12.56
N GLY A 139 -9.58 0.84 -11.63
CA GLY A 139 -10.07 -0.51 -11.79
C GLY A 139 -9.05 -1.61 -11.45
N PRO A 140 -9.49 -2.89 -11.45
CA PRO A 140 -8.72 -4.00 -10.88
C PRO A 140 -7.43 -4.31 -11.65
N ALA A 141 -7.37 -4.07 -12.96
CA ALA A 141 -6.13 -4.26 -13.72
C ALA A 141 -5.03 -3.28 -13.29
N ALA A 142 -5.39 -2.02 -13.01
CA ALA A 142 -4.44 -1.03 -12.49
C ALA A 142 -3.90 -1.44 -11.12
N VAL A 143 -4.73 -2.05 -10.26
CA VAL A 143 -4.29 -2.59 -8.96
C VAL A 143 -3.25 -3.70 -9.14
N LEU A 144 -3.46 -4.63 -10.09
CA LEU A 144 -2.46 -5.67 -10.42
C LEU A 144 -1.15 -5.06 -10.90
N LEU A 145 -1.21 -4.06 -11.78
CA LEU A 145 -0.01 -3.39 -12.31
C LEU A 145 0.74 -2.63 -11.22
N SER A 146 0.05 -1.94 -10.32
CA SER A 146 0.70 -1.32 -9.15
C SER A 146 1.38 -2.37 -8.25
N ASN A 147 0.72 -3.51 -8.03
CA ASN A 147 1.32 -4.60 -7.27
C ASN A 147 2.56 -5.15 -7.98
N PHE A 148 2.51 -5.34 -9.31
CA PHE A 148 3.64 -5.72 -10.14
C PHE A 148 4.78 -4.69 -10.05
N ASN A 149 4.49 -3.40 -10.18
CA ASN A 149 5.46 -2.32 -10.16
C ASN A 149 6.22 -2.21 -8.83
N THR A 150 5.61 -2.60 -7.73
CA THR A 150 6.21 -2.53 -6.39
C THR A 150 6.91 -3.82 -5.96
N LYS A 151 6.59 -4.96 -6.57
CA LYS A 151 7.21 -6.25 -6.22
C LYS A 151 8.68 -6.27 -6.66
N ASN A 152 9.56 -6.70 -5.77
CA ASN A 152 10.97 -6.92 -6.10
C ASN A 152 11.19 -8.36 -6.61
N TYR A 153 11.27 -8.51 -7.93
CA TYR A 153 11.49 -9.81 -8.59
C TYR A 153 12.93 -10.34 -8.50
N ASP A 154 13.87 -9.49 -8.08
CA ASP A 154 15.27 -9.90 -7.86
C ASP A 154 15.43 -10.66 -6.54
N ASN A 155 14.45 -10.55 -5.65
CA ASN A 155 14.42 -11.28 -4.40
C ASN A 155 13.95 -12.72 -4.66
N LYS A 156 14.86 -13.68 -4.45
CA LYS A 156 14.56 -15.12 -4.53
C LYS A 156 13.99 -15.68 -3.23
N GLU A 157 13.96 -14.87 -2.18
CA GLU A 157 13.38 -15.22 -0.90
C GLU A 157 11.86 -15.10 -0.96
N ARG A 158 11.18 -15.90 -0.16
CA ARG A 158 9.72 -15.97 -0.17
C ARG A 158 9.12 -14.69 0.42
N GLU A 159 8.47 -13.91 -0.41
CA GLU A 159 7.68 -12.77 0.02
C GLU A 159 6.21 -13.17 0.12
N GLY A 160 5.65 -13.09 1.33
CA GLY A 160 4.21 -13.19 1.49
C GLY A 160 3.56 -11.84 1.14
N ARG A 161 2.83 -11.76 0.03
CA ARG A 161 2.07 -10.57 -0.37
C ARG A 161 0.59 -10.92 -0.44
N LEU A 162 -0.21 -10.32 0.42
CA LEU A 162 -1.66 -10.50 0.42
C LEU A 162 -2.31 -9.35 -0.35
N LEU A 163 -3.02 -9.69 -1.41
CA LEU A 163 -3.79 -8.75 -2.23
C LEU A 163 -5.27 -9.10 -2.16
N ASN A 164 -6.06 -8.26 -1.51
CA ASN A 164 -7.51 -8.37 -1.48
C ASN A 164 -8.12 -7.45 -2.54
N ILE A 165 -8.90 -8.02 -3.46
CA ILE A 165 -9.65 -7.29 -4.47
C ILE A 165 -11.12 -7.65 -4.36
N LYS A 166 -11.97 -6.64 -4.31
CA LYS A 166 -13.42 -6.81 -4.22
C LYS A 166 -14.07 -6.47 -5.56
N PHE A 167 -14.78 -7.43 -6.12
CA PHE A 167 -15.64 -7.22 -7.28
C PHE A 167 -17.09 -7.02 -6.84
N THR A 168 -17.79 -6.08 -7.48
CA THR A 168 -19.24 -6.01 -7.32
C THR A 168 -19.90 -7.19 -8.07
N PRO A 169 -20.98 -7.79 -7.54
CA PRO A 169 -21.64 -8.90 -8.23
C PRO A 169 -22.00 -8.58 -9.68
N ARG A 170 -22.44 -7.36 -9.96
CA ARG A 170 -22.78 -6.90 -11.31
C ARG A 170 -21.58 -6.91 -12.27
N SER A 171 -20.37 -6.60 -11.79
CA SER A 171 -19.18 -6.52 -12.66
C SER A 171 -18.70 -7.88 -13.15
N VAL A 172 -19.06 -8.96 -12.46
CA VAL A 172 -18.69 -10.35 -12.77
C VAL A 172 -19.87 -11.22 -13.15
N ALA A 173 -21.05 -10.64 -13.33
CA ALA A 173 -22.27 -11.36 -13.70
C ALA A 173 -22.30 -11.71 -15.18
N GLY A 174 -22.97 -12.85 -15.48
CA GLY A 174 -23.17 -13.34 -16.84
C GLY A 174 -21.89 -13.81 -17.51
N GLU A 175 -22.00 -14.18 -18.77
CA GLU A 175 -20.90 -14.75 -19.55
C GLU A 175 -19.76 -13.75 -19.75
N GLU A 176 -20.09 -12.50 -20.02
CA GLU A 176 -19.11 -11.44 -20.20
C GLU A 176 -18.38 -11.12 -18.88
N GLY A 177 -19.10 -11.05 -17.74
CA GLY A 177 -18.49 -10.87 -16.42
C GLY A 177 -17.54 -12.02 -16.06
N THR A 178 -17.93 -13.25 -16.39
CA THR A 178 -17.08 -14.43 -16.22
C THR A 178 -15.81 -14.34 -17.06
N ARG A 179 -15.92 -13.93 -18.33
CA ARG A 179 -14.75 -13.73 -19.22
C ARG A 179 -13.79 -12.69 -18.66
N ARG A 180 -14.32 -11.57 -18.15
CA ARG A 180 -13.49 -10.51 -17.50
C ARG A 180 -12.76 -11.04 -16.27
N LEU A 181 -13.44 -11.79 -15.42
CA LEU A 181 -12.83 -12.39 -14.24
C LEU A 181 -11.73 -13.39 -14.62
N MET A 182 -11.97 -14.21 -15.63
CA MET A 182 -10.94 -15.14 -16.14
C MET A 182 -9.72 -14.40 -16.69
N ALA A 183 -9.93 -13.32 -17.46
CA ALA A 183 -8.83 -12.50 -17.98
C ALA A 183 -8.03 -11.86 -16.82
N PHE A 184 -8.70 -11.36 -15.80
CA PHE A 184 -8.07 -10.82 -14.59
C PHE A 184 -7.23 -11.88 -13.88
N LEU A 185 -7.74 -13.09 -13.65
CA LEU A 185 -7.01 -14.18 -13.02
C LEU A 185 -5.78 -14.62 -13.83
N ARG A 186 -5.90 -14.67 -15.16
CA ARG A 186 -4.77 -14.92 -16.05
C ARG A 186 -3.69 -13.84 -15.90
N SER A 187 -4.07 -12.56 -15.91
CA SER A 187 -3.14 -11.45 -15.70
C SER A 187 -2.40 -11.56 -14.37
N PHE A 188 -3.09 -11.97 -13.29
CA PHE A 188 -2.44 -12.22 -12.00
C PHE A 188 -1.35 -13.30 -12.09
N CYS A 189 -1.65 -14.41 -12.80
CA CYS A 189 -0.68 -15.49 -13.00
C CYS A 189 0.48 -15.06 -13.92
N ASP A 190 0.17 -14.37 -15.04
CA ASP A 190 1.18 -13.92 -16.01
C ASP A 190 2.16 -12.92 -15.40
N LEU A 191 1.68 -12.05 -14.52
CA LEU A 191 2.50 -11.09 -13.77
C LEU A 191 3.26 -11.72 -12.60
N ARG A 192 3.08 -13.01 -12.34
CA ARG A 192 3.73 -13.76 -11.24
C ARG A 192 3.57 -13.07 -9.88
N LEU A 193 2.35 -12.66 -9.57
CA LEU A 193 2.00 -11.95 -8.31
C LEU A 193 1.74 -12.91 -7.13
N TRP A 194 1.90 -14.21 -7.34
CA TRP A 194 1.76 -15.30 -6.38
C TRP A 194 3.12 -15.70 -5.77
#